data_6b17d61b2ba62d638f3789d623ffd80b
#
_entry.id   6b17d61b2ba62d638f3789d623ffd80b
#
_cell.length_a   1.000
_cell.length_b   1.000
_cell.length_c   1.000
_cell.angle_alpha   90.00
_cell.angle_beta   90.00
_cell.angle_gamma   90.00
#
_symmetry.space_group_name_H-M   'P 1'
#
loop_
_entity.id
_entity.type
_entity.pdbx_description
1 polymer ?
#
loop_
_entity_poly.entity_id
_entity_poly.type
_entity_poly.pdbx_seq_one_letter_code
_entity_poly.pdbx_strand_id
1 'polypeptide(L)'
;MNEETIIRTAVVTGGSRGIGRAVCVQLARQGCHVVVNYCHGEAAAAETVSLCRAQGAQAVAVQADVSTAEGCKKLFEEAVNAFGRVDILVNNAGTVSYTHLRAHETRRHL
;
A
#
# COMPACT_ATOMS: atom_id res chain seq x y z
N MET A 1 8.47 13.38 27.89
CA MET A 1 9.16 12.94 26.93
C MET A 1 8.46 12.70 25.72
N ASN A 2 8.96 13.03 24.70
CA ASN A 2 8.27 12.96 23.59
C ASN A 2 8.88 12.19 22.61
N GLU A 3 8.63 10.92 22.60
CA GLU A 3 9.07 10.18 21.57
C GLU A 3 8.18 10.27 20.48
N GLU A 4 8.67 10.68 19.33
CA GLU A 4 7.85 10.70 18.20
C GLU A 4 7.58 9.33 17.76
N THR A 5 6.34 8.99 17.65
CA THR A 5 5.92 7.70 17.13
C THR A 5 5.85 7.79 15.63
N ILE A 6 6.70 7.03 14.95
CA ILE A 6 6.69 6.99 13.51
C ILE A 6 5.74 5.90 13.07
N ILE A 7 4.72 6.26 12.30
CA ILE A 7 3.79 5.29 11.75
C ILE A 7 4.29 4.89 10.37
N ARG A 8 4.53 3.61 10.18
CA ARG A 8 5.03 3.11 8.90
C ARG A 8 3.91 3.04 7.90
N THR A 9 4.28 3.21 6.63
CA THR A 9 3.34 3.11 5.52
C THR A 9 3.65 1.86 4.73
N ALA A 10 2.63 1.03 4.52
CA ALA A 10 2.74 -0.19 3.74
C ALA A 10 1.94 -0.05 2.46
N VAL A 11 2.56 -0.42 1.34
CA VAL A 11 1.89 -0.44 0.04
C VAL A 11 1.70 -1.91 -0.32
N VAL A 12 0.47 -2.31 -0.60
CA VAL A 12 0.15 -3.69 -0.96
C VAL A 12 -0.39 -3.71 -2.37
N THR A 13 0.34 -4.35 -3.28
CA THR A 13 -0.15 -4.47 -4.66
C THR A 13 -1.19 -5.59 -4.72
N GLY A 14 -2.23 -5.37 -5.50
CA GLY A 14 -3.32 -6.33 -5.59
C GLY A 14 -4.06 -6.51 -4.28
N GLY A 15 -4.28 -5.42 -3.55
CA GLY A 15 -4.84 -5.50 -2.21
C GLY A 15 -6.35 -5.49 -2.12
N SER A 16 -7.05 -5.51 -3.27
CA SER A 16 -8.50 -5.32 -3.25
C SER A 16 -9.27 -6.52 -2.74
N ARG A 17 -8.74 -7.73 -2.82
CA ARG A 17 -9.45 -8.91 -2.37
C ARG A 17 -8.46 -10.04 -2.09
N GLY A 18 -8.98 -11.15 -1.55
CA GLY A 18 -8.20 -12.37 -1.34
C GLY A 18 -7.05 -12.17 -0.37
N ILE A 19 -5.90 -12.73 -0.72
CA ILE A 19 -4.72 -12.67 0.14
C ILE A 19 -4.26 -11.23 0.33
N GLY A 20 -4.33 -10.43 -0.72
CA GLY A 20 -3.92 -9.02 -0.61
C GLY A 20 -4.76 -8.26 0.39
N ARG A 21 -6.07 -8.52 0.41
CA ARG A 21 -6.95 -7.89 1.40
C ARG A 21 -6.58 -8.32 2.82
N ALA A 22 -6.32 -9.60 3.01
CA ALA A 22 -5.97 -10.11 4.34
C ALA A 22 -4.66 -9.48 4.84
N VAL A 23 -3.69 -9.30 3.93
CA VAL A 23 -2.42 -8.66 4.28
C VAL A 23 -2.65 -7.20 4.65
N CYS A 24 -3.49 -6.49 3.90
CA CYS A 24 -3.80 -5.09 4.20
C CYS A 24 -4.41 -4.96 5.59
N VAL A 25 -5.37 -5.81 5.92
CA VAL A 25 -6.04 -5.74 7.21
C VAL A 25 -5.07 -6.06 8.35
N GLN A 26 -4.17 -7.03 8.13
CA GLN A 26 -3.20 -7.38 9.14
C GLN A 26 -2.21 -6.24 9.39
N LEU A 27 -1.74 -5.57 8.32
CA LEU A 27 -0.85 -4.43 8.46
C LEU A 27 -1.55 -3.27 9.18
N ALA A 28 -2.82 -3.07 8.87
CA ALA A 28 -3.61 -2.04 9.56
C ALA A 28 -3.72 -2.36 11.04
N ARG A 29 -3.92 -3.63 11.37
CA ARG A 29 -4.04 -4.05 12.75
C ARG A 29 -2.73 -3.82 13.50
N GLN A 30 -1.60 -3.88 12.79
CA GLN A 30 -0.29 -3.63 13.38
C GLN A 30 0.05 -2.15 13.46
N GLY A 31 -0.85 -1.29 13.05
CA GLY A 31 -0.66 0.15 13.20
C GLY A 31 -0.07 0.86 11.99
N CYS A 32 0.02 0.19 10.84
CA CYS A 32 0.55 0.83 9.63
C CYS A 32 -0.52 1.66 8.94
N HIS A 33 -0.11 2.72 8.26
CA HIS A 33 -0.93 3.29 7.22
C HIS A 33 -0.88 2.33 6.04
N VAL A 34 -1.98 2.12 5.34
CA VAL A 34 -2.04 1.13 4.26
C VAL A 34 -2.48 1.76 2.96
N VAL A 35 -1.69 1.54 1.91
CA VAL A 35 -2.06 1.94 0.56
C VAL A 35 -2.50 0.67 -0.16
N VAL A 36 -3.77 0.61 -0.51
CA VAL A 36 -4.37 -0.55 -1.15
C VAL A 36 -4.33 -0.31 -2.65
N ASN A 37 -3.39 -0.96 -3.33
CA ASN A 37 -3.32 -0.84 -4.78
C ASN A 37 -4.26 -1.84 -5.44
N TYR A 38 -4.89 -1.41 -6.51
CA TYR A 38 -5.71 -2.29 -7.34
C TYR A 38 -5.58 -1.85 -8.79
N CYS A 39 -5.80 -2.79 -9.72
CA CYS A 39 -5.86 -2.47 -11.13
C CYS A 39 -7.32 -2.41 -11.56
N HIS A 40 -8.11 -3.38 -11.14
CA HIS A 40 -9.53 -3.44 -11.42
C HIS A 40 -10.27 -3.70 -10.12
N GLY A 41 -11.52 -3.35 -10.06
CA GLY A 41 -12.34 -3.64 -8.87
C GLY A 41 -12.30 -2.54 -7.84
N GLU A 42 -12.70 -1.34 -8.24
CA GLU A 42 -12.71 -0.21 -7.34
C GLU A 42 -13.55 -0.44 -6.09
N ALA A 43 -14.70 -1.08 -6.23
CA ALA A 43 -15.57 -1.33 -5.09
C ALA A 43 -14.92 -2.28 -4.09
N ALA A 44 -14.22 -3.31 -4.60
CA ALA A 44 -13.53 -4.25 -3.72
C ALA A 44 -12.37 -3.56 -3.00
N ALA A 45 -11.67 -2.65 -3.68
CA ALA A 45 -10.59 -1.91 -3.04
C ALA A 45 -11.13 -0.98 -1.97
N ALA A 46 -12.26 -0.34 -2.22
CA ALA A 46 -12.89 0.52 -1.22
C ALA A 46 -13.30 -0.29 0.01
N GLU A 47 -13.74 -1.51 -0.20
CA GLU A 47 -14.09 -2.37 0.93
C GLU A 47 -12.85 -2.73 1.75
N THR A 48 -11.73 -3.01 1.10
CA THR A 48 -10.49 -3.28 1.81
C THR A 48 -10.08 -2.06 2.65
N VAL A 49 -10.20 -0.86 2.06
CA VAL A 49 -9.88 0.37 2.78
C VAL A 49 -10.77 0.50 4.03
N SER A 50 -12.06 0.21 3.90
CA SER A 50 -12.97 0.28 5.05
C SER A 50 -12.58 -0.69 6.14
N LEU A 51 -12.16 -1.90 5.76
CA LEU A 51 -11.74 -2.90 6.74
C LEU A 51 -10.46 -2.44 7.46
N CYS A 52 -9.54 -1.81 6.75
CA CYS A 52 -8.33 -1.29 7.36
C CYS A 52 -8.66 -0.17 8.35
N ARG A 53 -9.57 0.72 7.96
CA ARG A 53 -9.97 1.82 8.83
C ARG A 53 -10.68 1.33 10.07
N ALA A 54 -11.39 0.21 9.97
CA ALA A 54 -12.04 -0.41 11.12
C ALA A 54 -11.03 -0.89 12.15
N GLN A 55 -9.78 -1.12 11.75
CA GLN A 55 -8.72 -1.49 12.68
C GLN A 55 -8.06 -0.26 13.33
N GLY A 56 -8.51 0.93 12.99
CA GLY A 56 -7.94 2.15 13.54
C GLY A 56 -6.84 2.77 12.68
N ALA A 57 -6.57 2.20 11.52
CA ALA A 57 -5.51 2.72 10.65
C ALA A 57 -6.06 3.70 9.64
N GLN A 58 -5.16 4.48 9.03
CA GLN A 58 -5.53 5.25 7.86
C GLN A 58 -5.21 4.43 6.63
N ALA A 59 -6.04 4.51 5.62
CA ALA A 59 -5.86 3.74 4.41
C ALA A 59 -6.45 4.48 3.22
N VAL A 60 -5.83 4.28 2.06
CA VAL A 60 -6.32 4.83 0.80
C VAL A 60 -6.21 3.76 -0.27
N ALA A 61 -7.04 3.87 -1.30
CA ALA A 61 -6.98 2.99 -2.45
C ALA A 61 -6.35 3.74 -3.62
N VAL A 62 -5.45 3.10 -4.35
CA VAL A 62 -4.80 3.71 -5.50
C VAL A 62 -4.90 2.75 -6.69
N GLN A 63 -5.55 3.22 -7.74
CA GLN A 63 -5.67 2.44 -8.96
C GLN A 63 -4.41 2.63 -9.80
N ALA A 64 -3.70 1.55 -10.10
CA ALA A 64 -2.52 1.61 -10.94
C ALA A 64 -2.19 0.21 -11.44
N ASP A 65 -1.70 0.15 -12.68
CA ASP A 65 -1.24 -1.10 -13.27
C ASP A 65 0.26 -1.22 -12.96
N VAL A 66 0.59 -2.03 -11.95
CA VAL A 66 1.97 -2.12 -11.48
C VAL A 66 2.84 -3.01 -12.35
N SER A 67 2.29 -3.57 -13.43
CA SER A 67 3.12 -4.25 -14.41
C SER A 67 3.85 -3.24 -15.30
N THR A 68 3.51 -1.97 -15.24
CA THR A 68 4.16 -0.93 -16.04
C THR A 68 4.96 0.01 -15.13
N ALA A 69 5.99 0.62 -15.70
CA ALA A 69 6.80 1.59 -14.97
C ALA A 69 5.95 2.80 -14.57
N GLU A 70 5.05 3.22 -15.45
CA GLU A 70 4.20 4.36 -15.17
C GLU A 70 3.25 4.09 -14.02
N GLY A 71 2.70 2.88 -13.99
CA GLY A 71 1.80 2.51 -12.91
C GLY A 71 2.52 2.46 -11.57
N CYS A 72 3.75 1.92 -11.55
CA CYS A 72 4.53 1.90 -10.33
C CYS A 72 4.85 3.31 -9.86
N LYS A 73 5.22 4.20 -10.79
CA LYS A 73 5.51 5.58 -10.42
C LYS A 73 4.28 6.25 -9.82
N LYS A 74 3.13 6.06 -10.46
CA LYS A 74 1.89 6.63 -9.95
C LYS A 74 1.60 6.14 -8.54
N LEU A 75 1.74 4.83 -8.32
CA LEU A 75 1.44 4.23 -7.03
C LEU A 75 2.31 4.82 -5.93
N PHE A 76 3.62 4.94 -6.19
CA PHE A 76 4.53 5.48 -5.18
C PHE A 76 4.29 6.96 -4.94
N GLU A 77 4.02 7.73 -5.99
CA GLU A 77 3.74 9.16 -5.82
C GLU A 77 2.49 9.36 -4.99
N GLU A 78 1.45 8.56 -5.25
CA GLU A 78 0.21 8.68 -4.49
C GLU A 78 0.41 8.25 -3.03
N ALA A 79 1.22 7.23 -2.80
CA ALA A 79 1.50 6.78 -1.44
C ALA A 79 2.26 7.84 -0.65
N VAL A 80 3.26 8.46 -1.28
CA VAL A 80 4.03 9.51 -0.63
C VAL A 80 3.16 10.75 -0.40
N ASN A 81 2.29 11.07 -1.36
CA ASN A 81 1.38 12.20 -1.19
C ASN A 81 0.42 11.96 -0.04
N ALA A 82 -0.04 10.72 0.14
CA ALA A 82 -1.01 10.42 1.19
C ALA A 82 -0.37 10.38 2.58
N PHE A 83 0.80 9.76 2.70
CA PHE A 83 1.36 9.45 4.02
C PHE A 83 2.80 9.91 4.22
N GLY A 84 3.42 10.45 3.21
CA GLY A 84 4.76 11.04 3.35
C GLY A 84 5.92 10.08 3.27
N ARG A 85 5.66 8.77 3.25
CA ARG A 85 6.74 7.79 3.27
C ARG A 85 6.22 6.44 2.82
N VAL A 86 7.12 5.58 2.36
CA VAL A 86 6.81 4.18 2.07
C VAL A 86 7.88 3.34 2.75
N ASP A 87 7.48 2.50 3.68
CA ASP A 87 8.41 1.68 4.44
C ASP A 87 8.35 0.21 4.06
N ILE A 88 7.19 -0.25 3.65
CA ILE A 88 6.94 -1.66 3.39
C ILE A 88 6.25 -1.80 2.05
N LEU A 89 6.76 -2.69 1.20
CA LEU A 89 6.09 -3.03 -0.03
C LEU A 89 5.78 -4.52 -0.01
N VAL A 90 4.51 -4.86 -0.17
CA VAL A 90 4.08 -6.25 -0.28
C VAL A 90 3.69 -6.47 -1.73
N ASN A 91 4.48 -7.26 -2.44
CA ASN A 91 4.22 -7.54 -3.85
C ASN A 91 3.30 -8.74 -4.00
N ASN A 92 2.02 -8.51 -3.76
CA ASN A 92 1.02 -9.57 -3.88
C ASN A 92 0.58 -9.78 -5.33
N ALA A 93 0.66 -8.74 -6.17
CA ALA A 93 0.28 -8.88 -7.56
C ALA A 93 1.29 -9.69 -8.38
N GLY A 94 2.55 -9.72 -7.94
CA GLY A 94 3.55 -10.54 -8.61
C GLY A 94 4.15 -9.95 -9.87
N THR A 95 3.74 -8.75 -10.28
CA THR A 95 4.16 -8.18 -11.56
C THR A 95 4.68 -6.76 -11.44
N VAL A 96 5.26 -6.41 -10.31
CA VAL A 96 5.75 -5.05 -10.06
C VAL A 96 7.06 -4.79 -10.80
N SER A 97 7.20 -3.58 -11.35
CA SER A 97 8.42 -3.16 -12.01
C SER A 97 9.42 -2.65 -10.97
N TYR A 98 10.31 -3.52 -10.53
CA TYR A 98 11.22 -3.22 -9.43
C TYR A 98 12.24 -2.14 -9.75
N THR A 99 12.63 -2.05 -11.02
CA THR A 99 13.58 -1.02 -11.42
C THR A 99 13.10 0.37 -11.00
N HIS A 100 11.80 0.61 -11.20
CA HIS A 100 11.23 1.89 -10.87
C HIS A 100 11.10 2.07 -9.35
N LEU A 101 10.79 1.01 -8.64
CA LEU A 101 10.64 1.09 -7.19
C LEU A 101 11.95 1.38 -6.48
N ARG A 102 13.07 0.94 -7.03
CA ARG A 102 14.35 1.17 -6.40
C ARG A 102 14.67 2.65 -6.25
N ALA A 103 14.15 3.46 -7.15
CA ALA A 103 14.42 4.90 -7.09
C ALA A 103 13.79 5.54 -5.86
N HIS A 104 12.84 4.87 -5.23
CA HIS A 104 12.15 5.40 -4.05
C HIS A 104 12.67 4.80 -2.75
N GLU A 105 13.72 3.98 -2.83
CA GLU A 105 14.37 3.48 -1.64
C GLU A 105 13.42 2.82 -0.66
N THR A 106 12.63 1.88 -1.16
CA THR A 106 11.72 1.13 -0.32
C THR A 106 12.51 0.34 0.71
N ARG A 107 12.16 0.51 1.98
CA ARG A 107 12.95 -0.07 3.03
C ARG A 107 12.77 -1.56 3.19
N ARG A 108 11.58 -2.03 2.96
CA ARG A 108 11.30 -3.43 3.20
C ARG A 108 10.46 -3.99 2.09
N HIS A 109 10.92 -5.11 1.56
CA HIS A 109 10.24 -5.74 0.45
C HIS A 109 9.80 -7.12 0.90
N LEU A 110 8.54 -7.37 0.88
CA LEU A 110 7.95 -8.63 1.32
C LEU A 110 7.31 -9.41 0.18
#